data_e6f4d011651b953c8c164923d961fdf8
#
_entry.id   e6f4d011651b953c8c164923d961fdf8
#
_cell.length_a   1.000
_cell.length_b   1.000
_cell.length_c   1.000
_cell.angle_alpha   90.00
_cell.angle_beta   90.00
_cell.angle_gamma   90.00
#
_symmetry.space_group_name_H-M   'P 1'
#
loop_
_entity.id
_entity.type
_entity.pdbx_description
1 polymer ?
#
loop_
_entity_poly.entity_id
_entity_poly.type
_entity_poly.pdbx_seq_one_letter_code
_entity_poly.pdbx_strand_id
1 'polypeptide(L)'
;MSTGDANRRPSATNAVTQIEPGAAALMPMRLQYGVNESDSWWHFALGENRERLWAKLRDLDVRIVRLFVFDKHAPDPVADWPSLRACIQAALNVGATPFLTFAKFRRPFDDPRAVRWFAEQCSEIVWSCTEEWGGEKVKDWYWCIWNEPNNDWIGGGINFEQYRLVYEAVARGIARCLAPWLNGRAPLIGGPSVEGFQPFWLDWVWRLLNEVDNSLIGFVNWHYYAEWRDAGEAAAAGDPRTMRNLIMAQAHQFGLRAAQVGRLLRGRSLLNMCGEWNAHSHYLPAVRGRFNQTLFGATYGAAALIQFLRSGIDAEMIWTGTDDAHGYGMLNPSAEPTPLYYAKLLCARHVRYGDLIRFPIHGADRREWDAVVSYDRHGRKSIFLAHLADQPGLIALRDLEPSLAASGHFIKLDSETKGRPVVLPTRAGKIELDGFGVAAVTNELEPQYNL
;
A
#
# COMPACT_ATOMS: atom_id res chain seq x y z
N MET A 1 -53.20 21.59 -33.05
CA MET A 1 -52.89 21.90 -31.65
C MET A 1 -51.56 21.25 -31.33
N SER A 2 -50.58 22.08 -31.07
CA SER A 2 -49.15 21.78 -30.90
C SER A 2 -48.94 21.06 -29.60
N THR A 3 -48.28 19.89 -29.61
CA THR A 3 -47.70 19.25 -28.42
C THR A 3 -46.20 19.54 -28.40
N GLY A 4 -45.84 20.39 -27.45
CA GLY A 4 -44.49 20.90 -27.28
C GLY A 4 -43.50 19.86 -26.81
N ASP A 5 -42.37 20.02 -27.37
CA ASP A 5 -41.09 19.40 -27.09
C ASP A 5 -40.60 19.81 -25.69
N ALA A 6 -40.53 18.88 -24.75
CA ALA A 6 -40.02 19.11 -23.41
C ALA A 6 -39.16 17.93 -22.96
N ASN A 7 -37.97 17.78 -23.57
CA ASN A 7 -36.92 16.93 -22.99
C ASN A 7 -35.52 17.33 -23.51
N ARG A 8 -35.13 18.60 -23.35
CA ARG A 8 -33.70 18.97 -23.36
C ARG A 8 -33.17 18.82 -21.95
N ARG A 9 -32.45 17.71 -21.71
CA ARG A 9 -31.54 17.65 -20.55
C ARG A 9 -30.53 18.78 -20.69
N PRO A 10 -30.27 19.57 -19.65
CA PRO A 10 -29.18 20.54 -19.68
C PRO A 10 -27.88 19.79 -19.92
N SER A 11 -27.13 20.22 -20.95
CA SER A 11 -25.76 19.79 -21.16
C SER A 11 -24.97 20.12 -19.86
N ALA A 12 -24.37 19.09 -19.26
CA ALA A 12 -23.43 19.30 -18.16
C ALA A 12 -22.32 20.22 -18.68
N THR A 13 -22.38 21.49 -18.32
CA THR A 13 -21.28 22.40 -18.50
C THR A 13 -20.14 21.85 -17.63
N ASN A 14 -19.09 21.33 -18.27
CA ASN A 14 -17.85 20.95 -17.62
C ASN A 14 -17.28 22.20 -16.90
N ALA A 15 -17.70 22.42 -15.65
CA ALA A 15 -17.16 23.48 -14.83
C ALA A 15 -15.69 23.13 -14.55
N VAL A 16 -14.78 24.02 -14.91
CA VAL A 16 -13.35 23.89 -14.53
C VAL A 16 -13.28 24.08 -13.04
N THR A 17 -12.84 23.05 -12.31
CA THR A 17 -12.57 23.18 -10.87
C THR A 17 -11.45 24.21 -10.68
N GLN A 18 -11.78 25.37 -10.10
CA GLN A 18 -10.77 26.38 -9.71
C GLN A 18 -10.23 26.03 -8.32
N ILE A 19 -8.93 25.80 -8.24
CA ILE A 19 -8.23 25.47 -6.99
C ILE A 19 -7.50 26.72 -6.54
N GLU A 20 -7.75 27.19 -5.31
CA GLU A 20 -6.98 28.28 -4.74
C GLU A 20 -5.53 27.85 -4.49
N PRO A 21 -4.53 28.55 -5.03
CA PRO A 21 -3.13 28.20 -4.84
C PRO A 21 -2.68 28.56 -3.42
N GLY A 22 -2.86 27.63 -2.49
CA GLY A 22 -2.18 27.68 -1.21
C GLY A 22 -0.73 27.28 -1.38
N ALA A 23 0.22 28.09 -0.90
CA ALA A 23 1.64 27.73 -0.87
C ALA A 23 1.85 26.59 0.15
N ALA A 24 1.56 25.36 -0.23
CA ALA A 24 1.83 24.19 0.60
C ALA A 24 3.35 24.03 0.77
N ALA A 25 3.81 23.86 2.00
CA ALA A 25 5.22 23.66 2.31
C ALA A 25 5.76 22.42 1.59
N LEU A 26 6.96 22.54 1.02
CA LEU A 26 7.69 21.40 0.47
C LEU A 26 8.14 20.48 1.59
N MET A 27 7.99 19.17 1.39
CA MET A 27 8.45 18.16 2.32
C MET A 27 9.20 17.04 1.57
N PRO A 28 10.20 16.39 2.21
CA PRO A 28 10.91 15.29 1.57
C PRO A 28 10.00 14.07 1.43
N MET A 29 10.00 13.47 0.25
CA MET A 29 9.37 12.18 -0.02
C MET A 29 10.21 11.07 0.61
N ARG A 30 9.63 10.31 1.56
CA ARG A 30 10.30 9.23 2.30
C ARG A 30 9.59 7.89 2.20
N LEU A 31 8.44 7.85 1.54
CA LEU A 31 7.65 6.64 1.40
C LEU A 31 8.42 5.56 0.64
N GLN A 32 8.59 4.39 1.26
CA GLN A 32 9.07 3.20 0.60
C GLN A 32 7.89 2.43 0.02
N TYR A 33 7.92 2.17 -1.27
CA TYR A 33 6.92 1.35 -1.95
C TYR A 33 7.16 -0.13 -1.67
N GLY A 34 6.12 -0.84 -1.31
CA GLY A 34 6.20 -2.26 -1.00
C GLY A 34 5.06 -3.07 -1.61
N VAL A 35 5.21 -4.39 -1.50
CA VAL A 35 4.20 -5.37 -1.89
C VAL A 35 4.17 -6.53 -0.90
N ASN A 36 3.03 -7.21 -0.83
CA ASN A 36 2.90 -8.52 -0.21
C ASN A 36 3.01 -9.60 -1.29
N GLU A 37 3.78 -10.67 -1.01
CA GLU A 37 3.89 -11.86 -1.85
C GLU A 37 3.67 -13.09 -0.96
N SER A 38 2.39 -13.39 -0.67
CA SER A 38 2.02 -14.41 0.31
C SER A 38 1.14 -15.51 -0.27
N ASP A 39 -0.06 -15.18 -0.75
CA ASP A 39 -1.03 -16.20 -1.18
C ASP A 39 -0.63 -16.89 -2.49
N SER A 40 0.13 -16.22 -3.32
CA SER A 40 0.61 -16.73 -4.62
C SER A 40 2.14 -16.77 -4.68
N TRP A 41 2.80 -16.90 -3.52
CA TRP A 41 4.25 -16.85 -3.36
C TRP A 41 5.03 -17.76 -4.31
N TRP A 42 4.49 -18.92 -4.63
CA TRP A 42 5.16 -19.89 -5.50
C TRP A 42 5.29 -19.39 -6.95
N HIS A 43 4.35 -18.59 -7.47
CA HIS A 43 4.52 -17.92 -8.77
C HIS A 43 5.66 -16.92 -8.72
N PHE A 44 5.70 -16.12 -7.65
CA PHE A 44 6.74 -15.11 -7.44
C PHE A 44 8.13 -15.74 -7.25
N ALA A 45 8.23 -16.84 -6.48
CA ALA A 45 9.51 -17.46 -6.13
C ALA A 45 9.98 -18.52 -7.11
N LEU A 46 9.09 -19.36 -7.62
CA LEU A 46 9.42 -20.58 -8.35
C LEU A 46 8.74 -20.68 -9.73
N GLY A 47 7.77 -19.82 -10.04
CA GLY A 47 7.00 -19.86 -11.27
C GLY A 47 7.84 -19.61 -12.52
N GLU A 48 7.36 -20.08 -13.66
CA GLU A 48 8.02 -19.92 -14.96
C GLU A 48 8.22 -18.46 -15.37
N ASN A 49 7.31 -17.57 -14.96
CA ASN A 49 7.34 -16.14 -15.27
C ASN A 49 7.99 -15.29 -14.17
N ARG A 50 8.62 -15.89 -13.14
CA ARG A 50 9.16 -15.15 -11.98
C ARG A 50 10.08 -13.99 -12.36
N GLU A 51 10.94 -14.16 -13.36
CA GLU A 51 11.86 -13.09 -13.77
C GLU A 51 11.14 -11.87 -14.38
N ARG A 52 10.02 -12.14 -15.10
CA ARG A 52 9.14 -11.08 -15.61
C ARG A 52 8.39 -10.40 -14.46
N LEU A 53 7.93 -11.15 -13.47
CA LEU A 53 7.32 -10.60 -12.24
C LEU A 53 8.32 -9.72 -11.50
N TRP A 54 9.56 -10.18 -11.29
CA TRP A 54 10.61 -9.38 -10.64
C TRP A 54 10.94 -8.10 -11.42
N ALA A 55 11.00 -8.17 -12.76
CA ALA A 55 11.22 -6.99 -13.60
C ALA A 55 10.09 -5.96 -13.41
N LYS A 56 8.83 -6.42 -13.42
CA LYS A 56 7.68 -5.56 -13.18
C LYS A 56 7.69 -4.93 -11.79
N LEU A 57 8.09 -5.65 -10.75
CA LEU A 57 8.20 -5.11 -9.39
C LEU A 57 9.36 -4.11 -9.26
N ARG A 58 10.48 -4.33 -9.96
CA ARG A 58 11.56 -3.32 -10.06
C ARG A 58 11.09 -2.04 -10.72
N ASP A 59 10.26 -2.13 -11.77
CA ASP A 59 9.69 -0.96 -12.44
C ASP A 59 8.86 -0.08 -11.48
N LEU A 60 8.30 -0.67 -10.43
CA LEU A 60 7.55 0.02 -9.36
C LEU A 60 8.44 0.61 -8.25
N ASP A 61 9.77 0.54 -8.36
CA ASP A 61 10.71 0.89 -7.27
C ASP A 61 10.34 0.18 -5.95
N VAL A 62 9.93 -1.11 -6.02
CA VAL A 62 9.59 -1.89 -4.83
C VAL A 62 10.82 -2.06 -3.96
N ARG A 63 10.76 -1.54 -2.74
CA ARG A 63 11.85 -1.55 -1.74
C ARG A 63 11.62 -2.53 -0.62
N ILE A 64 10.38 -2.98 -0.43
CA ILE A 64 9.99 -3.94 0.61
C ILE A 64 9.10 -5.01 0.00
N VAL A 65 9.43 -6.27 0.25
CA VAL A 65 8.56 -7.41 -0.05
C VAL A 65 8.20 -8.10 1.25
N ARG A 66 6.91 -8.10 1.59
CA ARG A 66 6.40 -8.75 2.79
C ARG A 66 6.04 -10.21 2.48
N LEU A 67 6.55 -11.10 3.31
CA LEU A 67 6.43 -12.56 3.21
C LEU A 67 5.93 -13.13 4.53
N PHE A 68 5.06 -14.14 4.47
CA PHE A 68 4.71 -14.94 5.64
C PHE A 68 5.72 -16.09 5.81
N VAL A 69 6.21 -16.24 7.03
CA VAL A 69 7.21 -17.27 7.37
C VAL A 69 6.56 -18.63 7.51
N PHE A 70 5.37 -18.67 8.11
CA PHE A 70 4.63 -19.90 8.37
C PHE A 70 3.34 -19.92 7.54
N ASP A 71 2.94 -21.12 7.13
CA ASP A 71 1.64 -21.29 6.48
C ASP A 71 0.52 -20.87 7.45
N LYS A 72 -0.22 -19.84 7.05
CA LYS A 72 -1.35 -19.30 7.83
C LYS A 72 -2.49 -20.32 8.05
N HIS A 73 -2.53 -21.41 7.26
CA HIS A 73 -3.54 -22.48 7.34
C HIS A 73 -3.05 -23.72 8.09
N ALA A 74 -1.73 -23.84 8.30
CA ALA A 74 -1.18 -24.96 9.05
C ALA A 74 -1.61 -24.92 10.53
N PRO A 75 -1.89 -26.08 11.16
CA PRO A 75 -2.21 -26.14 12.58
C PRO A 75 -1.03 -25.77 13.47
N ASP A 76 0.17 -26.13 13.08
CA ASP A 76 1.42 -25.80 13.75
C ASP A 76 2.31 -24.95 12.85
N PRO A 77 3.03 -23.94 13.39
CA PRO A 77 3.94 -23.10 12.61
C PRO A 77 5.23 -23.87 12.30
N VAL A 78 5.19 -24.65 11.23
CA VAL A 78 6.39 -25.27 10.67
C VAL A 78 6.79 -24.50 9.44
N ALA A 79 8.01 -23.93 9.46
CA ALA A 79 8.55 -23.25 8.31
C ALA A 79 9.02 -24.30 7.29
N ASP A 80 8.53 -24.22 6.08
CA ASP A 80 9.17 -24.88 4.94
C ASP A 80 10.36 -24.01 4.51
N TRP A 81 11.53 -24.32 5.07
CA TRP A 81 12.74 -23.55 4.80
C TRP A 81 13.11 -23.45 3.31
N PRO A 82 13.07 -24.53 2.49
CA PRO A 82 13.33 -24.42 1.07
C PRO A 82 12.42 -23.41 0.36
N SER A 83 11.13 -23.42 0.63
CA SER A 83 10.16 -22.49 0.06
C SER A 83 10.38 -21.07 0.56
N LEU A 84 10.54 -20.87 1.86
CA LEU A 84 10.83 -19.56 2.46
C LEU A 84 12.12 -18.96 1.90
N ARG A 85 13.19 -19.78 1.80
CA ARG A 85 14.47 -19.40 1.20
C ARG A 85 14.29 -18.91 -0.25
N ALA A 86 13.48 -19.62 -1.05
CA ALA A 86 13.18 -19.22 -2.43
C ALA A 86 12.44 -17.88 -2.48
N CYS A 87 11.46 -17.65 -1.60
CA CYS A 87 10.73 -16.38 -1.50
C CYS A 87 11.64 -15.21 -1.09
N ILE A 88 12.48 -15.42 -0.10
CA ILE A 88 13.46 -14.39 0.35
C ILE A 88 14.44 -14.07 -0.78
N GLN A 89 14.96 -15.10 -1.47
CA GLN A 89 15.86 -14.88 -2.59
C GLN A 89 15.17 -14.13 -3.74
N ALA A 90 13.89 -14.41 -4.01
CA ALA A 90 13.10 -13.67 -5.00
C ALA A 90 12.95 -12.20 -4.61
N ALA A 91 12.65 -11.88 -3.35
CA ALA A 91 12.61 -10.50 -2.86
C ALA A 91 13.95 -9.79 -3.04
N LEU A 92 15.06 -10.46 -2.74
CA LEU A 92 16.42 -9.94 -2.97
C LEU A 92 16.73 -9.74 -4.47
N ASN A 93 16.23 -10.61 -5.33
CA ASN A 93 16.39 -10.47 -6.79
C ASN A 93 15.58 -9.30 -7.37
N VAL A 94 14.48 -8.91 -6.73
CA VAL A 94 13.79 -7.65 -7.03
C VAL A 94 14.62 -6.44 -6.63
N GLY A 95 15.54 -6.59 -5.69
CA GLY A 95 16.31 -5.51 -5.07
C GLY A 95 15.64 -4.96 -3.80
N ALA A 96 14.65 -5.69 -3.27
CA ALA A 96 13.88 -5.28 -2.10
C ALA A 96 14.43 -5.87 -0.80
N THR A 97 14.11 -5.19 0.30
CA THR A 97 14.36 -5.69 1.66
C THR A 97 13.25 -6.66 2.06
N PRO A 98 13.56 -7.88 2.53
CA PRO A 98 12.56 -8.78 3.06
C PRO A 98 11.90 -8.22 4.32
N PHE A 99 10.57 -8.33 4.38
CA PHE A 99 9.75 -8.07 5.55
C PHE A 99 9.08 -9.39 5.95
N LEU A 100 9.62 -10.04 6.97
CA LEU A 100 9.21 -11.38 7.37
C LEU A 100 8.16 -11.30 8.47
N THR A 101 6.98 -11.86 8.21
CA THR A 101 5.87 -11.90 9.17
C THR A 101 5.77 -13.31 9.76
N PHE A 102 6.03 -13.42 11.06
CA PHE A 102 5.71 -14.61 11.84
C PHE A 102 4.21 -14.62 12.10
N ALA A 103 3.48 -15.26 11.21
CA ALA A 103 2.02 -15.34 11.26
C ALA A 103 1.55 -16.06 12.54
N LYS A 104 0.24 -16.13 12.72
CA LYS A 104 -0.40 -16.71 13.90
C LYS A 104 0.10 -18.11 14.23
N PHE A 105 -0.01 -18.42 15.50
CA PHE A 105 0.23 -19.71 16.08
C PHE A 105 -1.01 -20.18 16.89
N ARG A 106 -1.37 -21.44 16.82
CA ARG A 106 -2.67 -21.95 17.31
C ARG A 106 -2.62 -22.64 18.66
N ARG A 107 -1.47 -22.75 19.32
CA ARG A 107 -1.35 -23.39 20.62
C ARG A 107 -1.90 -22.48 21.73
N PRO A 108 -2.27 -23.04 22.89
CA PRO A 108 -2.70 -22.23 24.03
C PRO A 108 -1.67 -21.19 24.42
N PHE A 109 -2.07 -19.91 24.46
CA PHE A 109 -1.20 -18.78 24.78
C PHE A 109 -0.95 -18.60 26.28
N ASP A 110 -1.67 -19.32 27.11
CA ASP A 110 -1.53 -19.43 28.54
C ASP A 110 -0.50 -20.47 28.98
N ASP A 111 -0.01 -21.30 28.04
CA ASP A 111 1.12 -22.22 28.31
C ASP A 111 2.47 -21.54 27.96
N PRO A 112 3.29 -21.18 28.98
CA PRO A 112 4.61 -20.58 28.76
C PRO A 112 5.56 -21.44 27.93
N ARG A 113 5.37 -22.78 27.90
CA ARG A 113 6.17 -23.69 27.08
C ARG A 113 5.85 -23.53 25.60
N ALA A 114 4.57 -23.35 25.28
CA ALA A 114 4.16 -23.10 23.90
C ALA A 114 4.69 -21.77 23.37
N VAL A 115 4.63 -20.70 24.18
CA VAL A 115 5.19 -19.39 23.82
C VAL A 115 6.71 -19.48 23.62
N ARG A 116 7.43 -20.17 24.51
CA ARG A 116 8.86 -20.36 24.39
C ARG A 116 9.23 -21.14 23.13
N TRP A 117 8.55 -22.24 22.88
CA TRP A 117 8.74 -23.06 21.68
C TRP A 117 8.54 -22.22 20.40
N PHE A 118 7.50 -21.40 20.32
CA PHE A 118 7.26 -20.54 19.18
C PHE A 118 8.38 -19.50 19.00
N ALA A 119 8.85 -18.91 20.08
CA ALA A 119 9.96 -17.96 20.05
C ALA A 119 11.28 -18.62 19.60
N GLU A 120 11.49 -19.89 19.94
CA GLU A 120 12.64 -20.68 19.48
C GLU A 120 12.53 -20.94 17.97
N GLN A 121 11.35 -21.32 17.45
CA GLN A 121 11.13 -21.49 16.00
C GLN A 121 11.39 -20.19 15.23
N CYS A 122 10.88 -19.06 15.72
CA CYS A 122 11.15 -17.75 15.10
C CYS A 122 12.64 -17.41 15.11
N SER A 123 13.33 -17.70 16.22
CA SER A 123 14.78 -17.45 16.35
C SER A 123 15.61 -18.31 15.40
N GLU A 124 15.22 -19.57 15.20
CA GLU A 124 15.86 -20.49 14.26
C GLU A 124 15.77 -19.97 12.81
N ILE A 125 14.63 -19.41 12.41
CA ILE A 125 14.48 -18.78 11.09
C ILE A 125 15.42 -17.59 10.94
N VAL A 126 15.51 -16.72 11.96
CA VAL A 126 16.43 -15.57 11.92
C VAL A 126 17.87 -16.04 11.80
N TRP A 127 18.24 -17.04 12.59
CA TRP A 127 19.57 -17.66 12.54
C TRP A 127 19.87 -18.23 11.16
N SER A 128 18.98 -19.02 10.59
CA SER A 128 19.13 -19.60 9.25
C SER A 128 19.29 -18.50 8.19
N CYS A 129 18.57 -17.37 8.33
CA CYS A 129 18.75 -16.20 7.44
C CYS A 129 20.16 -15.61 7.59
N THR A 130 20.70 -15.48 8.83
CA THR A 130 22.04 -14.92 9.03
C THR A 130 23.13 -15.83 8.50
N GLU A 131 22.96 -17.15 8.56
CA GLU A 131 23.89 -18.11 7.96
C GLU A 131 23.86 -18.08 6.43
N GLU A 132 22.69 -17.99 5.82
CA GLU A 132 22.53 -18.02 4.36
C GLU A 132 22.97 -16.72 3.67
N TRP A 133 22.60 -15.53 4.22
CA TRP A 133 22.83 -14.25 3.58
C TRP A 133 23.80 -13.32 4.29
N GLY A 134 24.29 -13.73 5.42
CA GLY A 134 25.21 -12.94 6.27
C GLY A 134 24.49 -11.96 7.20
N GLY A 135 24.92 -11.91 8.48
CA GLY A 135 24.26 -11.09 9.48
C GLY A 135 24.32 -9.60 9.20
N GLU A 136 25.36 -9.10 8.54
CA GLU A 136 25.46 -7.69 8.11
C GLU A 136 24.34 -7.27 7.15
N LYS A 137 23.80 -8.17 6.35
CA LYS A 137 22.67 -7.91 5.47
C LYS A 137 21.34 -8.10 6.19
N VAL A 138 21.23 -9.17 6.98
CA VAL A 138 19.99 -9.58 7.65
C VAL A 138 19.60 -8.64 8.79
N LYS A 139 20.54 -7.94 9.41
CA LYS A 139 20.28 -6.96 10.49
C LYS A 139 19.37 -5.80 10.09
N ASP A 140 19.28 -5.52 8.80
CA ASP A 140 18.48 -4.44 8.24
C ASP A 140 17.14 -4.93 7.66
N TRP A 141 16.79 -6.22 7.84
CA TRP A 141 15.49 -6.77 7.46
C TRP A 141 14.43 -6.46 8.51
N TYR A 142 13.15 -6.48 8.08
CA TYR A 142 12.01 -6.25 8.95
C TYR A 142 11.46 -7.57 9.49
N TRP A 143 11.20 -7.62 10.79
CA TRP A 143 10.70 -8.79 11.50
C TRP A 143 9.39 -8.45 12.18
N CYS A 144 8.29 -8.88 11.59
CA CYS A 144 6.95 -8.59 12.08
C CYS A 144 6.40 -9.76 12.89
N ILE A 145 5.99 -9.48 14.11
CA ILE A 145 5.44 -10.49 15.01
C ILE A 145 3.93 -10.45 14.95
N TRP A 146 3.36 -11.55 14.45
CA TRP A 146 1.95 -11.79 14.22
C TRP A 146 1.37 -11.13 12.97
N ASN A 147 0.12 -11.55 12.64
CA ASN A 147 -0.72 -10.97 11.61
C ASN A 147 -2.15 -10.85 12.13
N GLU A 148 -2.67 -9.63 12.22
CA GLU A 148 -4.04 -9.29 12.61
C GLU A 148 -4.50 -9.99 13.89
N PRO A 149 -3.78 -9.86 15.01
CA PRO A 149 -4.12 -10.55 16.25
C PRO A 149 -5.51 -10.20 16.78
N ASN A 150 -6.03 -9.02 16.42
CA ASN A 150 -7.36 -8.53 16.79
C ASN A 150 -8.48 -9.06 15.89
N ASN A 151 -8.16 -9.86 14.86
CA ASN A 151 -9.12 -10.46 13.94
C ASN A 151 -9.34 -11.94 14.30
N ASP A 152 -10.57 -12.31 14.66
CA ASP A 152 -10.93 -13.66 15.08
C ASP A 152 -10.71 -14.71 13.99
N TRP A 153 -10.89 -14.32 12.73
CA TRP A 153 -10.79 -15.22 11.57
C TRP A 153 -9.34 -15.46 11.12
N ILE A 154 -8.57 -14.38 11.04
CA ILE A 154 -7.22 -14.39 10.48
C ILE A 154 -6.18 -14.53 11.59
N GLY A 155 -6.28 -13.72 12.62
CA GLY A 155 -5.30 -13.63 13.70
C GLY A 155 -5.50 -14.64 14.84
N GLY A 156 -6.66 -15.32 14.89
CA GLY A 156 -6.98 -16.28 15.93
C GLY A 156 -7.65 -15.70 17.16
N GLY A 157 -8.07 -14.41 17.13
CA GLY A 157 -8.88 -13.80 18.19
C GLY A 157 -8.20 -13.75 19.55
N ILE A 158 -6.91 -13.44 19.60
CA ILE A 158 -6.19 -13.34 20.88
C ILE A 158 -6.41 -11.96 21.50
N ASN A 159 -6.33 -11.89 22.82
CA ASN A 159 -6.31 -10.60 23.50
C ASN A 159 -4.90 -10.00 23.53
N PHE A 160 -4.80 -8.71 23.86
CA PHE A 160 -3.51 -8.02 23.84
C PHE A 160 -2.49 -8.60 24.83
N GLU A 161 -2.90 -9.10 25.99
CA GLU A 161 -1.98 -9.70 26.97
C GLU A 161 -1.32 -10.97 26.41
N GLN A 162 -2.08 -11.80 25.73
CA GLN A 162 -1.57 -12.99 25.06
C GLN A 162 -0.61 -12.58 23.92
N TYR A 163 -0.98 -11.59 23.13
CA TYR A 163 -0.11 -11.03 22.09
C TYR A 163 1.21 -10.50 22.68
N ARG A 164 1.14 -9.71 23.76
CA ARG A 164 2.31 -9.13 24.41
C ARG A 164 3.30 -10.19 24.87
N LEU A 165 2.81 -11.26 25.51
CA LEU A 165 3.66 -12.38 25.95
C LEU A 165 4.42 -13.02 24.78
N VAL A 166 3.72 -13.28 23.68
CA VAL A 166 4.32 -13.84 22.46
C VAL A 166 5.29 -12.84 21.84
N TYR A 167 4.88 -11.58 21.70
CA TYR A 167 5.70 -10.52 21.12
C TYR A 167 7.04 -10.40 21.86
N GLU A 168 7.02 -10.24 23.16
CA GLU A 168 8.25 -10.06 23.96
C GLU A 168 9.17 -11.28 23.88
N ALA A 169 8.62 -12.50 23.92
CA ALA A 169 9.41 -13.71 23.81
C ALA A 169 10.11 -13.83 22.46
N VAL A 170 9.37 -13.61 21.37
CA VAL A 170 9.89 -13.66 19.99
C VAL A 170 10.86 -12.52 19.75
N ALA A 171 10.52 -11.29 20.12
CA ALA A 171 11.36 -10.11 19.91
C ALA A 171 12.72 -10.23 20.62
N ARG A 172 12.74 -10.74 21.88
CA ARG A 172 14.00 -11.03 22.59
C ARG A 172 14.83 -12.11 21.90
N GLY A 173 14.19 -13.13 21.33
CA GLY A 173 14.84 -14.16 20.53
C GLY A 173 15.54 -13.57 19.30
N ILE A 174 14.79 -12.80 18.51
CA ILE A 174 15.32 -12.12 17.30
C ILE A 174 16.46 -11.17 17.67
N ALA A 175 16.26 -10.34 18.69
CA ALA A 175 17.27 -9.38 19.13
C ALA A 175 18.57 -10.07 19.53
N ARG A 176 18.52 -11.21 20.23
CA ARG A 176 19.71 -12.02 20.56
C ARG A 176 20.41 -12.57 19.32
N CYS A 177 19.66 -13.09 18.34
CA CYS A 177 20.23 -13.59 17.10
C CYS A 177 20.98 -12.50 16.33
N LEU A 178 20.44 -11.27 16.29
CA LEU A 178 20.99 -10.16 15.50
C LEU A 178 22.04 -9.32 16.27
N ALA A 179 22.12 -9.46 17.60
CA ALA A 179 22.98 -8.65 18.46
C ALA A 179 24.44 -8.47 17.96
N PRO A 180 25.13 -9.50 17.41
CA PRO A 180 26.51 -9.37 16.94
C PRO A 180 26.69 -8.31 15.83
N TRP A 181 25.65 -8.00 15.07
CA TRP A 181 25.71 -7.12 13.90
C TRP A 181 25.05 -5.76 14.10
N LEU A 182 24.27 -5.58 15.18
CA LEU A 182 23.48 -4.36 15.39
C LEU A 182 24.32 -3.15 15.83
N ASN A 183 25.52 -3.37 16.38
CA ASN A 183 26.39 -2.29 16.87
C ASN A 183 25.67 -1.30 17.81
N GLY A 184 24.84 -1.81 18.71
CA GLY A 184 24.04 -1.02 19.66
C GLY A 184 22.75 -0.41 19.09
N ARG A 185 22.43 -0.62 17.81
CA ARG A 185 21.13 -0.22 17.23
C ARG A 185 20.03 -1.19 17.67
N ALA A 186 18.79 -0.70 17.77
CA ALA A 186 17.63 -1.57 17.91
C ALA A 186 17.39 -2.34 16.60
N PRO A 187 17.01 -3.63 16.66
CA PRO A 187 16.60 -4.39 15.48
C PRO A 187 15.27 -3.86 14.93
N LEU A 188 15.02 -4.05 13.63
CA LEU A 188 13.78 -3.67 12.98
C LEU A 188 12.68 -4.74 13.25
N ILE A 189 12.25 -4.82 14.49
CA ILE A 189 11.17 -5.71 14.95
C ILE A 189 9.93 -4.86 15.17
N GLY A 190 8.75 -5.38 14.83
CA GLY A 190 7.51 -4.62 15.04
C GLY A 190 6.24 -5.43 14.93
N GLY A 191 5.15 -4.72 14.95
CA GLY A 191 3.79 -5.16 14.91
C GLY A 191 2.85 -3.99 15.23
N PRO A 192 1.63 -4.21 15.73
CA PRO A 192 0.97 -5.50 15.91
C PRO A 192 0.31 -6.02 14.61
N SER A 193 0.46 -5.34 13.48
CA SER A 193 -0.19 -5.68 12.20
C SER A 193 -1.70 -5.81 12.35
N VAL A 194 -2.29 -4.88 13.09
CA VAL A 194 -3.72 -4.92 13.40
C VAL A 194 -4.57 -4.61 12.19
N GLU A 195 -5.69 -5.33 12.11
CA GLU A 195 -6.79 -4.97 11.21
C GLU A 195 -7.38 -3.62 11.63
N GLY A 196 -7.36 -2.66 10.73
CA GLY A 196 -7.78 -1.28 11.00
C GLY A 196 -9.30 -1.04 10.96
N PHE A 197 -10.13 -2.06 10.74
CA PHE A 197 -11.59 -1.91 10.75
C PHE A 197 -12.17 -1.85 12.16
N GLN A 198 -11.56 -2.56 13.09
CA GLN A 198 -12.07 -2.66 14.45
C GLN A 198 -12.02 -1.29 15.14
N PRO A 199 -13.06 -0.91 15.90
CA PRO A 199 -13.10 0.39 16.58
C PRO A 199 -11.90 0.65 17.49
N PHE A 200 -11.34 -0.40 18.08
CA PHE A 200 -10.25 -0.33 19.06
C PHE A 200 -8.87 -0.69 18.48
N TRP A 201 -8.70 -0.68 17.17
CA TRP A 201 -7.42 -1.03 16.54
C TRP A 201 -6.25 -0.16 17.03
N LEU A 202 -6.51 1.13 17.28
CA LEU A 202 -5.50 2.08 17.73
C LEU A 202 -5.06 1.83 19.19
N ASP A 203 -5.92 1.22 20.00
CA ASP A 203 -5.58 0.81 21.36
C ASP A 203 -4.49 -0.26 21.37
N TRP A 204 -4.50 -1.20 20.44
CA TRP A 204 -3.44 -2.18 20.26
C TRP A 204 -2.08 -1.53 19.96
N VAL A 205 -2.07 -0.49 19.13
CA VAL A 205 -0.86 0.28 18.84
C VAL A 205 -0.40 1.03 20.09
N TRP A 206 -1.33 1.69 20.79
CA TRP A 206 -1.02 2.41 22.01
C TRP A 206 -0.45 1.48 23.09
N ARG A 207 -1.05 0.33 23.29
CA ARG A 207 -0.61 -0.67 24.25
C ARG A 207 0.76 -1.27 23.89
N LEU A 208 1.01 -1.57 22.61
CA LEU A 208 2.33 -2.00 22.15
C LEU A 208 3.40 -0.99 22.57
N LEU A 209 3.15 0.29 22.33
CA LEU A 209 4.10 1.37 22.59
C LEU A 209 4.32 1.70 24.07
N ASN A 210 3.39 1.32 24.97
CA ASN A 210 3.45 1.70 26.38
C ASN A 210 3.59 0.51 27.34
N GLU A 211 3.29 -0.71 26.91
CA GLU A 211 3.32 -1.90 27.75
C GLU A 211 4.43 -2.90 27.36
N VAL A 212 5.02 -2.75 26.17
CA VAL A 212 6.15 -3.54 25.71
C VAL A 212 7.44 -2.75 25.87
N ASP A 213 8.56 -3.44 26.13
CA ASP A 213 9.89 -2.84 26.20
C ASP A 213 10.24 -2.13 24.89
N ASN A 214 10.42 -0.82 24.93
CA ASN A 214 10.70 0.00 23.75
C ASN A 214 11.96 -0.39 22.98
N SER A 215 12.93 -1.03 23.63
CA SER A 215 14.16 -1.53 22.99
C SER A 215 13.88 -2.69 22.00
N LEU A 216 12.70 -3.29 22.10
CA LEU A 216 12.25 -4.39 21.26
C LEU A 216 11.35 -3.94 20.10
N ILE A 217 11.12 -2.62 19.95
CA ILE A 217 10.21 -2.08 18.92
C ILE A 217 11.01 -1.22 17.96
N GLY A 218 11.03 -1.57 16.69
CA GLY A 218 11.63 -0.79 15.60
C GLY A 218 10.60 -0.11 14.70
N PHE A 219 9.40 -0.66 14.61
CA PHE A 219 8.31 -0.10 13.81
C PHE A 219 6.93 -0.47 14.35
N VAL A 220 5.94 0.30 13.91
CA VAL A 220 4.51 -0.02 14.06
C VAL A 220 3.95 -0.39 12.71
N ASN A 221 3.22 -1.50 12.64
CA ASN A 221 2.56 -1.99 11.45
C ASN A 221 1.04 -2.10 11.67
N TRP A 222 0.27 -1.65 10.67
CA TRP A 222 -1.18 -1.69 10.66
C TRP A 222 -1.70 -1.94 9.24
N HIS A 223 -2.95 -2.41 9.13
CA HIS A 223 -3.60 -2.75 7.87
C HIS A 223 -4.87 -1.92 7.67
N TYR A 224 -5.24 -1.69 6.42
CA TYR A 224 -6.52 -1.08 6.12
C TYR A 224 -7.01 -1.44 4.71
N TYR A 225 -8.29 -1.79 4.67
CA TYR A 225 -9.08 -1.93 3.45
C TYR A 225 -10.32 -1.05 3.58
N ALA A 226 -10.94 -0.64 2.47
CA ALA A 226 -12.22 0.05 2.57
C ALA A 226 -13.26 -0.87 3.22
N GLU A 227 -14.07 -0.32 4.12
CA GLU A 227 -15.04 -1.11 4.87
C GLU A 227 -16.10 -1.69 3.91
N TRP A 228 -16.21 -3.01 3.89
CA TRP A 228 -17.10 -3.72 2.99
C TRP A 228 -18.51 -3.93 3.53
N ARG A 229 -18.75 -3.74 4.82
CA ARG A 229 -20.07 -3.91 5.44
C ARG A 229 -21.06 -2.91 4.87
N ASP A 230 -20.71 -1.63 4.86
CA ASP A 230 -21.54 -0.59 4.26
C ASP A 230 -21.66 -0.77 2.75
N ALA A 231 -20.59 -1.19 2.09
CA ALA A 231 -20.62 -1.55 0.69
C ALA A 231 -21.46 -2.81 0.42
N GLY A 232 -21.53 -3.75 1.37
CA GLY A 232 -22.39 -4.93 1.33
C GLY A 232 -23.88 -4.57 1.39
N GLU A 233 -24.28 -3.62 2.24
CA GLU A 233 -25.63 -3.11 2.33
C GLU A 233 -26.03 -2.36 1.05
N ALA A 234 -25.16 -1.51 0.51
CA ALA A 234 -25.39 -0.85 -0.78
C ALA A 234 -25.46 -1.84 -1.96
N ALA A 235 -24.66 -2.92 -1.92
CA ALA A 235 -24.75 -4.01 -2.91
C ALA A 235 -26.06 -4.79 -2.80
N ALA A 236 -26.54 -5.03 -1.58
CA ALA A 236 -27.85 -5.64 -1.33
C ALA A 236 -28.99 -4.73 -1.78
N ALA A 237 -28.80 -3.42 -1.72
CA ALA A 237 -29.74 -2.43 -2.25
C ALA A 237 -29.70 -2.28 -3.79
N GLY A 238 -28.76 -2.97 -4.49
CA GLY A 238 -28.72 -3.02 -5.95
C GLY A 238 -28.17 -1.78 -6.64
N ASP A 239 -27.46 -0.89 -5.91
CA ASP A 239 -26.85 0.33 -6.48
C ASP A 239 -25.29 0.27 -6.49
N PRO A 240 -24.70 -0.23 -7.60
CA PRO A 240 -23.23 -0.32 -7.74
C PRO A 240 -22.53 1.05 -7.72
N ARG A 241 -23.23 2.12 -8.08
CA ARG A 241 -22.66 3.48 -8.11
C ARG A 241 -22.46 4.02 -6.70
N THR A 242 -23.50 3.94 -5.87
CA THR A 242 -23.42 4.34 -4.46
C THR A 242 -22.32 3.56 -3.76
N MET A 243 -22.21 2.24 -3.99
CA MET A 243 -21.16 1.41 -3.42
C MET A 243 -19.77 1.89 -3.82
N ARG A 244 -19.51 2.18 -5.09
CA ARG A 244 -18.21 2.71 -5.53
C ARG A 244 -17.88 4.05 -4.88
N ASN A 245 -18.84 4.95 -4.79
CA ASN A 245 -18.64 6.25 -4.16
C ASN A 245 -18.33 6.13 -2.65
N LEU A 246 -18.99 5.23 -1.92
CA LEU A 246 -18.70 4.96 -0.52
C LEU A 246 -17.29 4.40 -0.31
N ILE A 247 -16.86 3.46 -1.14
CA ILE A 247 -15.50 2.91 -1.08
C ILE A 247 -14.48 3.98 -1.43
N MET A 248 -14.69 4.75 -2.51
CA MET A 248 -13.76 5.80 -2.93
C MET A 248 -13.57 6.88 -1.86
N ALA A 249 -14.64 7.27 -1.18
CA ALA A 249 -14.58 8.22 -0.07
C ALA A 249 -13.67 7.73 1.09
N GLN A 250 -13.51 6.42 1.25
CA GLN A 250 -12.66 5.84 2.28
C GLN A 250 -11.15 5.90 1.95
N ALA A 251 -10.74 6.23 0.72
CA ALA A 251 -9.33 6.41 0.40
C ALA A 251 -8.65 7.47 1.29
N HIS A 252 -9.39 8.47 1.77
CA HIS A 252 -8.88 9.47 2.72
C HIS A 252 -8.57 8.90 4.11
N GLN A 253 -9.12 7.75 4.47
CA GLN A 253 -8.87 7.10 5.76
C GLN A 253 -7.41 6.69 5.93
N PHE A 254 -6.69 6.40 4.85
CA PHE A 254 -5.26 6.08 4.93
C PHE A 254 -4.46 7.22 5.56
N GLY A 255 -4.67 8.45 5.11
CA GLY A 255 -4.01 9.63 5.67
C GLY A 255 -4.40 9.89 7.13
N LEU A 256 -5.69 9.71 7.47
CA LEU A 256 -6.19 9.91 8.84
C LEU A 256 -5.58 8.88 9.80
N ARG A 257 -5.57 7.59 9.43
CA ARG A 257 -5.01 6.50 10.24
C ARG A 257 -3.50 6.65 10.40
N ALA A 258 -2.80 6.91 9.31
CA ALA A 258 -1.37 7.18 9.34
C ALA A 258 -1.02 8.34 10.28
N ALA A 259 -1.81 9.43 10.25
CA ALA A 259 -1.64 10.55 11.17
C ALA A 259 -1.98 10.21 12.63
N GLN A 260 -2.95 9.31 12.87
CA GLN A 260 -3.26 8.81 14.22
C GLN A 260 -2.07 8.04 14.81
N VAL A 261 -1.52 7.09 14.06
CA VAL A 261 -0.30 6.37 14.45
C VAL A 261 0.87 7.33 14.62
N GLY A 262 1.10 8.24 13.66
CA GLY A 262 2.17 9.22 13.73
C GLY A 262 2.11 10.11 14.99
N ARG A 263 0.91 10.41 15.51
CA ARG A 263 0.77 11.12 16.79
C ARG A 263 1.26 10.28 17.98
N LEU A 264 0.99 8.97 17.98
CA LEU A 264 1.49 8.06 19.03
C LEU A 264 3.01 7.86 18.95
N LEU A 265 3.58 7.97 17.75
CA LEU A 265 5.02 7.84 17.53
C LEU A 265 5.82 9.13 17.79
N ARG A 266 5.17 10.24 18.09
CA ARG A 266 5.86 11.54 18.28
C ARG A 266 6.93 11.45 19.35
N GLY A 267 8.16 11.85 18.98
CA GLY A 267 9.32 11.78 19.87
C GLY A 267 9.95 10.40 19.98
N ARG A 268 9.49 9.41 19.23
CA ARG A 268 10.08 8.07 19.15
C ARG A 268 10.74 7.87 17.78
N SER A 269 11.88 7.18 17.76
CA SER A 269 12.59 6.84 16.51
C SER A 269 12.06 5.50 15.95
N LEU A 270 10.76 5.44 15.70
CA LEU A 270 10.07 4.24 15.20
C LEU A 270 9.45 4.52 13.82
N LEU A 271 9.43 3.50 12.95
CA LEU A 271 8.81 3.63 11.64
C LEU A 271 7.29 3.40 11.72
N ASN A 272 6.54 4.14 10.90
CA ASN A 272 5.11 3.99 10.70
C ASN A 272 4.86 3.29 9.36
N MET A 273 4.29 2.10 9.38
CA MET A 273 4.15 1.26 8.20
C MET A 273 2.71 0.77 8.03
N CYS A 274 2.16 0.90 6.81
CA CYS A 274 0.93 0.23 6.42
C CYS A 274 1.29 -1.09 5.74
N GLY A 275 1.18 -2.21 6.47
CA GLY A 275 1.65 -3.54 6.04
C GLY A 275 0.72 -4.26 5.07
N GLU A 276 -0.55 -3.89 5.05
CA GLU A 276 -1.53 -4.36 4.07
C GLU A 276 -2.53 -3.28 3.75
N TRP A 277 -2.84 -3.15 2.47
CA TRP A 277 -3.93 -2.32 2.01
C TRP A 277 -4.39 -2.70 0.60
N ASN A 278 -5.67 -2.48 0.31
CA ASN A 278 -6.25 -2.47 -1.03
C ASN A 278 -7.63 -1.79 -0.97
N ALA A 279 -8.34 -1.68 -2.10
CA ALA A 279 -9.67 -1.07 -2.13
C ALA A 279 -10.70 -1.93 -1.39
N HIS A 280 -10.60 -3.25 -1.45
CA HIS A 280 -11.64 -4.12 -0.91
C HIS A 280 -11.10 -5.48 -0.46
N SER A 281 -11.64 -6.02 0.65
CA SER A 281 -11.25 -7.32 1.23
C SER A 281 -12.41 -8.32 1.34
N HIS A 282 -13.47 -8.18 0.53
CA HIS A 282 -14.61 -9.10 0.56
C HIS A 282 -14.18 -10.55 0.39
N TYR A 283 -14.86 -11.50 1.07
CA TYR A 283 -14.49 -12.92 1.06
C TYR A 283 -14.61 -13.62 -0.30
N LEU A 284 -15.43 -13.08 -1.24
CA LEU A 284 -15.57 -13.62 -2.59
C LEU A 284 -14.56 -13.00 -3.56
N PRO A 285 -13.68 -13.80 -4.22
CA PRO A 285 -12.70 -13.30 -5.18
C PRO A 285 -13.29 -12.46 -6.32
N ALA A 286 -14.41 -12.90 -6.88
CA ALA A 286 -15.09 -12.18 -7.97
C ALA A 286 -15.58 -10.79 -7.56
N VAL A 287 -15.93 -10.58 -6.28
CA VAL A 287 -16.30 -9.25 -5.77
C VAL A 287 -15.04 -8.42 -5.60
N ARG A 288 -14.01 -8.94 -4.96
CA ARG A 288 -12.72 -8.23 -4.78
C ARG A 288 -12.14 -7.76 -6.11
N GLY A 289 -12.08 -8.64 -7.10
CA GLY A 289 -11.53 -8.34 -8.42
C GLY A 289 -12.22 -7.18 -9.14
N ARG A 290 -13.54 -7.01 -8.92
CA ARG A 290 -14.30 -5.87 -9.49
C ARG A 290 -13.90 -4.52 -8.90
N PHE A 291 -13.33 -4.50 -7.69
CA PHE A 291 -12.86 -3.29 -7.03
C PHE A 291 -11.34 -3.12 -7.16
N ASN A 292 -10.56 -4.17 -6.90
CA ASN A 292 -9.11 -4.05 -6.80
C ASN A 292 -8.41 -4.06 -8.16
N GLN A 293 -8.88 -4.89 -9.11
CA GLN A 293 -8.17 -5.16 -10.37
C GLN A 293 -8.69 -4.34 -11.55
N THR A 294 -9.54 -3.36 -11.29
CA THR A 294 -10.16 -2.51 -12.32
C THR A 294 -9.63 -1.09 -12.28
N LEU A 295 -10.09 -0.26 -13.20
CA LEU A 295 -9.81 1.18 -13.20
C LEU A 295 -10.25 1.86 -11.89
N PHE A 296 -11.36 1.42 -11.29
CA PHE A 296 -11.77 1.88 -9.96
C PHE A 296 -10.69 1.63 -8.92
N GLY A 297 -10.14 0.40 -8.85
CA GLY A 297 -9.04 0.04 -7.95
C GLY A 297 -7.77 0.83 -8.23
N ALA A 298 -7.48 1.11 -9.50
CA ALA A 298 -6.37 1.96 -9.90
C ALA A 298 -6.50 3.38 -9.34
N THR A 299 -7.68 3.97 -9.46
CA THR A 299 -7.97 5.32 -8.96
C THR A 299 -7.95 5.36 -7.43
N TYR A 300 -8.57 4.36 -6.79
CA TYR A 300 -8.53 4.21 -5.33
C TYR A 300 -7.08 4.06 -4.82
N GLY A 301 -6.29 3.22 -5.49
CA GLY A 301 -4.88 3.03 -5.16
C GLY A 301 -4.05 4.29 -5.34
N ALA A 302 -4.29 5.06 -6.40
CA ALA A 302 -3.66 6.36 -6.61
C ALA A 302 -4.00 7.34 -5.47
N ALA A 303 -5.27 7.43 -5.09
CA ALA A 303 -5.71 8.25 -3.97
C ALA A 303 -5.06 7.79 -2.66
N ALA A 304 -5.03 6.48 -2.38
CA ALA A 304 -4.36 5.93 -1.20
C ALA A 304 -2.87 6.30 -1.14
N LEU A 305 -2.15 6.15 -2.26
CA LEU A 305 -0.73 6.53 -2.36
C LEU A 305 -0.52 8.02 -2.08
N ILE A 306 -1.37 8.90 -2.62
CA ILE A 306 -1.30 10.35 -2.32
C ILE A 306 -1.55 10.61 -0.83
N GLN A 307 -2.45 9.87 -0.17
CA GLN A 307 -2.69 9.99 1.27
C GLN A 307 -1.50 9.51 2.10
N PHE A 308 -0.84 8.42 1.71
CA PHE A 308 0.38 7.94 2.36
C PHE A 308 1.51 8.97 2.24
N LEU A 309 1.73 9.51 1.05
CA LEU A 309 2.69 10.58 0.81
C LEU A 309 2.40 11.82 1.68
N ARG A 310 1.13 12.23 1.75
CA ARG A 310 0.68 13.40 2.54
C ARG A 310 0.86 13.20 4.04
N SER A 311 0.68 12.00 4.54
CA SER A 311 0.80 11.67 5.96
C SER A 311 2.25 11.47 6.42
N GLY A 312 3.19 11.29 5.47
CA GLY A 312 4.60 11.08 5.74
C GLY A 312 4.90 9.75 6.43
N ILE A 313 4.15 8.69 6.14
CA ILE A 313 4.50 7.35 6.63
C ILE A 313 5.77 6.85 5.94
N ASP A 314 6.45 5.90 6.58
CA ASP A 314 7.75 5.39 6.11
C ASP A 314 7.62 4.33 5.02
N ALA A 315 6.57 3.48 5.08
CA ALA A 315 6.35 2.44 4.08
C ALA A 315 4.87 2.07 3.92
N GLU A 316 4.52 1.62 2.71
CA GLU A 316 3.25 0.99 2.38
C GLU A 316 3.49 -0.33 1.65
N MET A 317 2.67 -1.34 1.90
CA MET A 317 2.76 -2.64 1.23
C MET A 317 1.37 -3.06 0.76
N ILE A 318 1.15 -2.97 -0.56
CA ILE A 318 -0.13 -3.36 -1.14
C ILE A 318 -0.35 -4.88 -1.06
N TRP A 319 -1.56 -5.30 -0.82
CA TRP A 319 -1.99 -6.68 -0.88
C TRP A 319 -2.73 -6.94 -2.21
N THR A 320 -2.11 -7.56 -3.27
CA THR A 320 -0.80 -8.17 -3.34
C THR A 320 -0.06 -7.77 -4.63
N GLY A 321 1.23 -8.07 -4.72
CA GLY A 321 2.00 -7.93 -5.96
C GLY A 321 1.50 -8.90 -7.02
N THR A 322 1.69 -10.20 -6.80
CA THR A 322 1.24 -11.30 -7.68
C THR A 322 0.00 -11.96 -7.11
N ASP A 323 -0.97 -12.32 -7.95
CA ASP A 323 -2.21 -12.97 -7.53
C ASP A 323 -2.70 -14.00 -8.55
N ASP A 324 -3.04 -15.19 -8.04
CA ASP A 324 -3.65 -16.28 -8.80
C ASP A 324 -5.14 -16.39 -8.46
N ALA A 325 -5.95 -15.54 -9.07
CA ALA A 325 -7.42 -15.56 -8.99
C ALA A 325 -8.05 -15.19 -7.62
N HIS A 326 -7.30 -14.61 -6.67
CA HIS A 326 -7.87 -14.13 -5.40
C HIS A 326 -8.51 -12.74 -5.50
N GLY A 327 -8.25 -12.00 -6.58
CA GLY A 327 -8.86 -10.71 -6.86
C GLY A 327 -8.19 -9.51 -6.15
N TYR A 328 -6.93 -9.63 -5.77
CA TYR A 328 -6.16 -8.56 -5.14
C TYR A 328 -5.01 -8.03 -6.00
N GLY A 329 -4.41 -8.89 -6.81
CA GLY A 329 -3.10 -8.69 -7.40
C GLY A 329 -2.99 -7.54 -8.39
N MET A 330 -1.83 -6.91 -8.37
CA MET A 330 -1.42 -5.99 -9.42
C MET A 330 -0.99 -6.72 -10.69
N LEU A 331 -0.43 -7.91 -10.56
CA LEU A 331 0.04 -8.78 -11.64
C LEU A 331 -0.62 -10.14 -11.52
N ASN A 332 -0.93 -10.76 -12.66
CA ASN A 332 -1.28 -12.17 -12.69
C ASN A 332 -0.02 -13.06 -12.78
N PRO A 333 -0.13 -14.40 -12.69
CA PRO A 333 1.01 -15.30 -12.77
C PRO A 333 1.79 -15.26 -14.10
N SER A 334 1.20 -14.72 -15.16
CA SER A 334 1.86 -14.47 -16.45
C SER A 334 2.57 -13.12 -16.51
N ALA A 335 2.64 -12.41 -15.39
CA ALA A 335 3.18 -11.05 -15.28
C ALA A 335 2.41 -9.99 -16.11
N GLU A 336 1.12 -10.23 -16.38
CA GLU A 336 0.26 -9.26 -17.04
C GLU A 336 -0.29 -8.28 -16.00
N PRO A 337 -0.16 -6.97 -16.26
CA PRO A 337 -0.55 -5.95 -15.30
C PRO A 337 -2.05 -5.65 -15.32
N THR A 338 -2.60 -5.41 -14.13
CA THR A 338 -3.92 -4.80 -13.95
C THR A 338 -3.82 -3.26 -14.00
N PRO A 339 -4.94 -2.53 -14.12
CA PRO A 339 -4.93 -1.06 -14.01
C PRO A 339 -4.27 -0.53 -12.73
N LEU A 340 -4.41 -1.24 -11.61
CA LEU A 340 -3.79 -0.88 -10.33
C LEU A 340 -2.26 -0.89 -10.39
N TYR A 341 -1.65 -1.83 -11.10
CA TYR A 341 -0.22 -1.84 -11.38
C TYR A 341 0.23 -0.54 -12.07
N TYR A 342 -0.49 -0.13 -13.10
CA TYR A 342 -0.16 1.07 -13.84
C TYR A 342 -0.31 2.35 -13.02
N ALA A 343 -1.31 2.44 -12.15
CA ALA A 343 -1.45 3.57 -11.24
C ALA A 343 -0.24 3.67 -10.29
N LYS A 344 0.18 2.54 -9.69
CA LYS A 344 1.37 2.51 -8.84
C LYS A 344 2.66 2.79 -9.63
N LEU A 345 2.77 2.32 -10.86
CA LEU A 345 3.88 2.61 -11.76
C LEU A 345 4.01 4.11 -12.05
N LEU A 346 2.90 4.78 -12.36
CA LEU A 346 2.89 6.22 -12.58
C LEU A 346 3.30 6.97 -11.32
N CYS A 347 2.81 6.56 -10.14
CA CYS A 347 3.24 7.14 -8.87
C CYS A 347 4.76 6.98 -8.68
N ALA A 348 5.27 5.76 -8.77
CA ALA A 348 6.68 5.44 -8.50
C ALA A 348 7.66 6.14 -9.48
N ARG A 349 7.24 6.32 -10.73
CA ARG A 349 8.07 7.01 -11.74
C ARG A 349 8.10 8.53 -11.58
N HIS A 350 7.01 9.11 -11.09
CA HIS A 350 6.84 10.57 -11.00
C HIS A 350 7.05 11.12 -9.60
N VAL A 351 7.00 10.29 -8.57
CA VAL A 351 7.19 10.67 -7.16
C VAL A 351 8.22 9.72 -6.55
N ARG A 352 9.49 10.10 -6.62
CA ARG A 352 10.61 9.22 -6.26
C ARG A 352 11.09 9.49 -4.83
N TYR A 353 11.63 8.47 -4.19
CA TYR A 353 12.27 8.60 -2.88
C TYR A 353 13.38 9.66 -2.92
N GLY A 354 13.31 10.62 -2.01
CA GLY A 354 14.25 11.74 -1.91
C GLY A 354 13.83 13.01 -2.66
N ASP A 355 12.76 12.97 -3.48
CA ASP A 355 12.18 14.16 -4.07
C ASP A 355 11.60 15.10 -2.99
N LEU A 356 11.44 16.38 -3.33
CA LEU A 356 10.62 17.30 -2.56
C LEU A 356 9.21 17.27 -3.13
N ILE A 357 8.21 17.14 -2.26
CA ILE A 357 6.81 17.04 -2.67
C ILE A 357 5.94 18.10 -1.99
N ARG A 358 4.84 18.46 -2.67
CA ARG A 358 3.76 19.29 -2.11
C ARG A 358 2.40 18.81 -2.63
N PHE A 359 1.34 19.23 -1.95
CA PHE A 359 -0.02 18.81 -2.24
C PHE A 359 -0.85 20.06 -2.60
N PRO A 360 -1.14 20.29 -3.89
CA PRO A 360 -1.77 21.53 -4.35
C PRO A 360 -3.27 21.59 -4.08
N ILE A 361 -3.92 20.45 -3.83
CA ILE A 361 -5.38 20.37 -3.66
C ILE A 361 -5.74 20.30 -2.18
N HIS A 362 -6.67 21.15 -1.74
CA HIS A 362 -7.07 21.32 -0.35
C HIS A 362 -8.60 21.32 -0.18
N GLY A 363 -9.06 21.10 1.05
CA GLY A 363 -10.46 21.27 1.43
C GLY A 363 -11.44 20.36 0.67
N ALA A 364 -12.54 20.95 0.22
CA ALA A 364 -13.62 20.25 -0.43
C ALA A 364 -13.26 19.68 -1.82
N ASP A 365 -12.31 20.32 -2.51
CA ASP A 365 -11.86 19.93 -3.85
C ASP A 365 -11.23 18.53 -3.84
N ARG A 366 -10.69 18.08 -2.70
CA ARG A 366 -10.16 16.72 -2.49
C ARG A 366 -11.21 15.62 -2.61
N ARG A 367 -12.47 15.93 -2.65
CA ARG A 367 -13.55 14.94 -2.89
C ARG A 367 -13.61 14.50 -4.34
N GLU A 368 -13.17 15.35 -5.24
CA GLU A 368 -13.21 15.10 -6.69
C GLU A 368 -11.81 14.81 -7.24
N TRP A 369 -10.80 15.55 -6.74
CA TRP A 369 -9.41 15.43 -7.19
C TRP A 369 -8.46 15.30 -6.02
N ASP A 370 -7.43 14.49 -6.17
CA ASP A 370 -6.27 14.54 -5.29
C ASP A 370 -4.99 14.52 -6.11
N ALA A 371 -3.95 15.23 -5.65
CA ALA A 371 -2.71 15.37 -6.40
C ALA A 371 -1.50 15.57 -5.50
N VAL A 372 -0.34 15.14 -6.02
CA VAL A 372 0.98 15.47 -5.49
C VAL A 372 1.85 16.02 -6.61
N VAL A 373 2.60 17.07 -6.30
CA VAL A 373 3.64 17.64 -7.17
C VAL A 373 4.98 17.25 -6.60
N SER A 374 5.86 16.72 -7.44
CA SER A 374 7.20 16.28 -7.09
C SER A 374 8.25 17.13 -7.80
N TYR A 375 9.34 17.40 -7.11
CA TYR A 375 10.52 18.15 -7.57
C TYR A 375 11.76 17.32 -7.29
N ASP A 376 12.41 16.83 -8.33
CA ASP A 376 13.66 16.09 -8.15
C ASP A 376 14.86 17.03 -7.99
N ARG A 377 16.00 16.46 -7.62
CA ARG A 377 17.26 17.22 -7.44
C ARG A 377 17.84 17.84 -8.71
N HIS A 378 17.34 17.45 -9.89
CA HIS A 378 17.79 17.93 -11.19
C HIS A 378 16.87 19.01 -11.77
N GLY A 379 15.80 19.40 -11.03
CA GLY A 379 14.84 20.40 -11.46
C GLY A 379 13.69 19.84 -12.29
N ARG A 380 13.61 18.50 -12.45
CA ARG A 380 12.44 17.88 -13.05
C ARG A 380 11.24 18.05 -12.13
N LYS A 381 10.13 18.45 -12.72
CA LYS A 381 8.85 18.59 -12.04
C LYS A 381 7.86 17.57 -12.59
N SER A 382 7.12 16.96 -11.70
CA SER A 382 6.09 16.00 -12.06
C SER A 382 4.84 16.22 -11.24
N ILE A 383 3.70 15.91 -11.82
CA ILE A 383 2.41 15.82 -11.12
C ILE A 383 1.95 14.38 -11.24
N PHE A 384 1.50 13.81 -10.14
CA PHE A 384 0.71 12.59 -10.09
C PHE A 384 -0.64 12.93 -9.48
N LEU A 385 -1.74 12.58 -10.15
CA LEU A 385 -3.08 12.96 -9.73
C LEU A 385 -4.10 11.83 -9.95
N ALA A 386 -5.18 11.87 -9.15
CA ALA A 386 -6.33 10.98 -9.24
C ALA A 386 -7.62 11.81 -9.33
N HIS A 387 -8.52 11.40 -10.22
CA HIS A 387 -9.88 11.90 -10.32
C HIS A 387 -10.84 10.91 -9.67
N LEU A 388 -11.49 11.30 -8.58
CA LEU A 388 -12.22 10.43 -7.66
C LEU A 388 -13.72 10.35 -7.93
N ALA A 389 -14.20 11.06 -8.96
CA ALA A 389 -15.61 11.06 -9.36
C ALA A 389 -15.86 10.11 -10.54
N ASP A 390 -17.09 9.64 -10.67
CA ASP A 390 -17.53 8.78 -11.77
C ASP A 390 -18.07 9.56 -12.99
N GLN A 391 -18.00 10.90 -12.94
CA GLN A 391 -18.33 11.79 -14.05
C GLN A 391 -17.06 12.35 -14.67
N PRO A 392 -17.05 12.73 -15.94
CA PRO A 392 -15.91 13.39 -16.56
C PRO A 392 -15.49 14.65 -15.79
N GLY A 393 -14.20 14.81 -15.59
CA GLY A 393 -13.61 15.93 -14.88
C GLY A 393 -12.52 16.62 -15.68
N LEU A 394 -12.35 17.92 -15.46
CA LEU A 394 -11.38 18.76 -16.12
C LEU A 394 -10.62 19.60 -15.09
N ILE A 395 -9.28 19.49 -15.09
CA ILE A 395 -8.40 20.25 -14.20
C ILE A 395 -7.35 21.03 -15.01
N ALA A 396 -7.07 22.26 -14.59
CA ALA A 396 -6.05 23.08 -15.23
C ALA A 396 -4.68 22.85 -14.57
N LEU A 397 -3.64 22.58 -15.35
CA LEU A 397 -2.28 22.39 -14.85
C LEU A 397 -1.72 23.59 -14.12
N ARG A 398 -2.08 24.82 -14.56
CA ARG A 398 -1.66 26.07 -13.90
C ARG A 398 -2.10 26.16 -12.43
N ASP A 399 -3.21 25.52 -12.07
CA ASP A 399 -3.75 25.51 -10.72
C ASP A 399 -2.99 24.51 -9.82
N LEU A 400 -2.35 23.49 -10.43
CA LEU A 400 -1.56 22.49 -9.73
C LEU A 400 -0.08 22.89 -9.65
N GLU A 401 0.53 23.20 -10.80
CA GLU A 401 1.92 23.64 -10.95
C GLU A 401 2.05 24.55 -12.18
N PRO A 402 2.12 25.88 -12.02
CA PRO A 402 2.10 26.83 -13.13
C PRO A 402 3.20 26.59 -14.19
N SER A 403 4.37 26.11 -13.76
CA SER A 403 5.48 25.84 -14.68
C SER A 403 5.23 24.64 -15.62
N LEU A 404 4.26 23.80 -15.28
CA LEU A 404 3.83 22.69 -16.14
C LEU A 404 2.63 23.03 -17.03
N ALA A 405 2.10 24.25 -16.95
CA ALA A 405 0.98 24.69 -17.77
C ALA A 405 1.26 24.64 -19.28
N ALA A 406 2.53 24.78 -19.66
CA ALA A 406 3.00 24.67 -21.03
C ALA A 406 3.42 23.22 -21.42
N SER A 407 3.29 22.24 -20.52
CA SER A 407 3.61 20.84 -20.85
C SER A 407 2.71 20.37 -21.98
N GLY A 408 3.36 19.88 -23.04
CA GLY A 408 2.65 19.47 -24.27
C GLY A 408 1.89 18.17 -24.15
N HIS A 409 2.26 17.31 -23.14
CA HIS A 409 1.73 15.96 -23.03
C HIS A 409 1.52 15.54 -21.57
N PHE A 410 0.60 14.59 -21.39
CA PHE A 410 0.37 13.91 -20.12
C PHE A 410 0.10 12.42 -20.36
N ILE A 411 0.27 11.63 -19.32
CA ILE A 411 -0.05 10.20 -19.33
C ILE A 411 -1.42 10.04 -18.69
N LYS A 412 -2.34 9.36 -19.38
CA LYS A 412 -3.72 9.15 -18.97
C LYS A 412 -3.99 7.68 -18.74
N LEU A 413 -4.76 7.38 -17.70
CA LEU A 413 -5.26 6.07 -17.34
C LEU A 413 -6.71 6.22 -16.89
N ASP A 414 -7.66 5.95 -17.76
CA ASP A 414 -9.11 6.07 -17.49
C ASP A 414 -9.93 5.10 -18.36
N SER A 415 -11.24 5.31 -18.44
CA SER A 415 -12.17 4.46 -19.19
C SER A 415 -11.89 4.49 -20.70
N GLU A 416 -11.55 5.63 -21.28
CA GLU A 416 -11.21 5.76 -22.70
C GLU A 416 -9.94 4.98 -23.05
N THR A 417 -8.97 4.94 -22.15
CA THR A 417 -7.71 4.18 -22.31
C THR A 417 -7.83 2.70 -21.93
N LYS A 418 -9.04 2.27 -21.52
CA LYS A 418 -9.32 0.90 -21.07
C LYS A 418 -8.39 0.42 -19.94
N GLY A 419 -8.04 1.34 -19.05
CA GLY A 419 -7.17 1.05 -17.91
C GLY A 419 -5.72 0.77 -18.25
N ARG A 420 -5.24 1.23 -19.42
CA ARG A 420 -3.83 1.21 -19.82
C ARG A 420 -3.32 2.64 -19.95
N PRO A 421 -2.05 2.92 -19.57
CA PRO A 421 -1.52 4.27 -19.74
C PRO A 421 -1.35 4.63 -21.21
N VAL A 422 -1.77 5.83 -21.58
CA VAL A 422 -1.64 6.40 -22.93
C VAL A 422 -1.08 7.81 -22.81
N VAL A 423 -0.10 8.15 -23.63
CA VAL A 423 0.42 9.52 -23.72
C VAL A 423 -0.47 10.33 -24.65
N LEU A 424 -1.00 11.45 -24.18
CA LEU A 424 -1.89 12.33 -24.91
C LEU A 424 -1.37 13.78 -24.87
N PRO A 425 -1.64 14.61 -25.90
CA PRO A 425 -1.37 16.03 -25.84
C PRO A 425 -2.29 16.72 -24.83
N THR A 426 -1.77 17.70 -24.09
CA THR A 426 -2.60 18.59 -23.28
C THR A 426 -3.38 19.54 -24.20
N ARG A 427 -4.64 19.80 -23.85
CA ARG A 427 -5.46 20.79 -24.55
C ARG A 427 -5.51 22.08 -23.73
N ALA A 428 -4.78 23.11 -24.19
CA ALA A 428 -4.71 24.42 -23.53
C ALA A 428 -4.28 24.32 -22.05
N GLY A 429 -3.31 23.44 -21.73
CA GLY A 429 -2.81 23.26 -20.36
C GLY A 429 -3.82 22.62 -19.40
N LYS A 430 -4.76 21.85 -19.91
CA LYS A 430 -5.78 21.14 -19.13
C LYS A 430 -5.67 19.63 -19.31
N ILE A 431 -6.06 18.90 -18.27
CA ILE A 431 -6.21 17.44 -18.25
C ILE A 431 -7.68 17.12 -18.12
N GLU A 432 -8.18 16.27 -19.01
CA GLU A 432 -9.53 15.72 -18.96
C GLU A 432 -9.45 14.23 -18.69
N LEU A 433 -10.21 13.76 -17.66
CA LEU A 433 -10.38 12.36 -17.35
C LEU A 433 -11.86 11.97 -17.45
N ASP A 434 -12.12 10.83 -18.08
CA ASP A 434 -13.48 10.31 -18.26
C ASP A 434 -13.88 9.45 -17.05
N GLY A 435 -14.40 10.09 -16.01
CA GLY A 435 -14.73 9.47 -14.73
C GLY A 435 -13.50 9.13 -13.88
N PHE A 436 -13.60 8.06 -13.09
CA PHE A 436 -12.47 7.58 -12.30
C PHE A 436 -11.23 7.42 -13.16
N GLY A 437 -10.12 8.01 -12.73
CA GLY A 437 -8.91 7.98 -13.53
C GLY A 437 -7.68 8.47 -12.79
N VAL A 438 -6.53 8.22 -13.40
CA VAL A 438 -5.20 8.62 -12.92
C VAL A 438 -4.46 9.32 -14.05
N ALA A 439 -3.71 10.35 -13.73
CA ALA A 439 -2.83 10.98 -14.69
C ALA A 439 -1.47 11.35 -14.09
N ALA A 440 -0.48 11.46 -14.96
CA ALA A 440 0.82 11.99 -14.63
C ALA A 440 1.29 12.97 -15.70
N VAL A 441 1.98 14.04 -15.26
CA VAL A 441 2.55 15.08 -16.12
C VAL A 441 3.99 15.31 -15.69
N THR A 442 4.86 15.56 -16.65
CA THR A 442 6.25 15.97 -16.37
C THR A 442 6.72 16.97 -17.43
N ASN A 443 7.68 17.82 -17.05
CA ASN A 443 8.36 18.71 -18.01
C ASN A 443 9.39 17.98 -18.89
N GLU A 444 9.76 16.74 -18.54
CA GLU A 444 10.65 15.88 -19.31
C GLU A 444 9.93 14.56 -19.60
N LEU A 445 9.52 14.36 -20.85
CA LEU A 445 9.06 13.05 -21.31
C LEU A 445 10.31 12.19 -21.55
N GLU A 446 10.53 11.22 -20.67
CA GLU A 446 11.54 10.20 -20.96
C GLU A 446 11.13 9.41 -22.22
N PRO A 447 12.04 9.14 -23.17
CA PRO A 447 11.74 8.38 -24.39
C PRO A 447 11.28 6.93 -24.13
N GLN A 448 11.28 6.47 -22.87
CA GLN A 448 11.09 5.07 -22.48
C GLN A 448 9.69 4.72 -21.99
N TYR A 449 8.66 5.49 -22.34
CA TYR A 449 7.30 5.00 -22.15
C TYR A 449 6.92 3.93 -23.19
N ASN A 450 7.77 2.91 -23.37
CA ASN A 450 7.34 1.61 -23.87
C ASN A 450 6.55 0.93 -22.73
N LEU A 451 5.28 1.30 -22.63
CA LEU A 451 4.31 0.79 -21.67
C LEU A 451 3.80 -0.59 -22.07
#